data_337f8f9becf01a9482d82a17ac9d3485
#
_entry.id   337f8f9becf01a9482d82a17ac9d3485
#
_cell.length_a   1.000
_cell.length_b   1.000
_cell.length_c   1.000
_cell.angle_alpha   90.00
_cell.angle_beta   90.00
_cell.angle_gamma   90.00
#
_symmetry.space_group_name_H-M   'P 1'
#
loop_
_entity.id
_entity.type
_entity.pdbx_description
1 polymer ?
#
loop_
_entity_poly.entity_id
_entity_poly.type
_entity_poly.pdbx_seq_one_letter_code
_entity_poly.pdbx_strand_id
1 'polypeptide(L)'
;MSRGLGDVYKRQGIDYAISMEGSLKLKEISYIHSEAYAAGELKHGTISLIEEGTLVAAVATQDALFQKTLSNMVEVKARGAFVLAVTTEGNTEIEKAADYVIYIPKTNAYFANSLAIIPLQLFGYYVAVGKGCDVDKPRNLAKSVTVE
;
A
#
# COMPACT_ATOMS: atom_id res chain seq x y z
N MET A 1 -16.73 11.62 25.53
CA MET A 1 -17.22 10.50 24.70
C MET A 1 -16.32 10.35 23.49
N SER A 2 -15.28 9.53 23.57
CA SER A 2 -14.32 9.31 22.48
C SER A 2 -14.33 7.84 22.04
N ARG A 3 -15.49 7.36 21.62
CA ARG A 3 -15.63 5.96 21.10
C ARG A 3 -15.30 5.82 19.61
N GLY A 4 -15.10 6.92 18.87
CA GLY A 4 -14.93 6.87 17.42
C GLY A 4 -13.51 6.61 16.95
N LEU A 5 -12.49 7.18 17.58
CA LEU A 5 -11.11 7.13 17.09
C LEU A 5 -10.42 5.79 17.38
N GLY A 6 -10.70 5.14 18.50
CA GLY A 6 -10.09 3.85 18.85
C GLY A 6 -10.57 2.69 17.97
N ASP A 7 -11.80 2.73 17.47
CA ASP A 7 -12.35 1.70 16.59
C ASP A 7 -11.88 1.84 15.13
N VAL A 8 -11.62 3.06 14.69
CA VAL A 8 -11.04 3.35 13.36
C VAL A 8 -9.61 2.79 13.29
N TYR A 9 -8.78 3.05 14.30
CA TYR A 9 -7.43 2.49 14.36
C TYR A 9 -7.40 0.96 14.44
N LYS A 10 -8.32 0.33 15.16
CA LYS A 10 -8.41 -1.13 15.26
C LYS A 10 -8.86 -1.81 13.96
N ARG A 11 -9.61 -1.11 13.10
CA ARG A 11 -10.11 -1.65 11.83
C ARG A 11 -9.17 -1.45 10.64
N GLN A 12 -8.24 -0.51 10.74
CA GLN A 12 -7.35 -0.16 9.64
C GLN A 12 -6.03 -0.91 9.68
N GLY A 13 -5.63 -1.39 10.87
CA GLY A 13 -4.41 -2.15 11.07
C GLY A 13 -3.14 -1.38 10.67
N ILE A 14 -2.04 -2.01 10.94
CA ILE A 14 -0.68 -1.50 10.70
C ILE A 14 -0.36 -1.42 9.19
N ASP A 15 -0.90 -2.32 8.37
CA ASP A 15 -0.72 -2.35 6.92
C ASP A 15 -1.21 -1.07 6.22
N TYR A 16 -2.23 -0.40 6.79
CA TYR A 16 -2.71 0.87 6.29
C TYR A 16 -1.67 1.99 6.45
N ALA A 17 -1.00 2.06 7.60
CA ALA A 17 0.07 3.04 7.85
C ALA A 17 1.24 2.84 6.87
N ILE A 18 1.60 1.59 6.59
CA ILE A 18 2.62 1.24 5.60
C ILE A 18 2.18 1.65 4.18
N SER A 19 0.92 1.42 3.85
CA SER A 19 0.36 1.84 2.55
C SER A 19 0.38 3.35 2.39
N MET A 20 0.08 4.12 3.45
CA MET A 20 0.18 5.58 3.44
C MET A 20 1.63 6.04 3.20
N GLU A 21 2.60 5.44 3.87
CA GLU A 21 4.01 5.77 3.68
C GLU A 21 4.48 5.40 2.27
N GLY A 22 4.11 4.22 1.75
CA GLY A 22 4.41 3.83 0.38
C GLY A 22 3.82 4.79 -0.66
N SER A 23 2.57 5.20 -0.47
CA SER A 23 1.91 6.21 -1.31
C SER A 23 2.63 7.56 -1.24
N LEU A 24 3.06 7.99 -0.04
CA LEU A 24 3.81 9.23 0.13
C LEU A 24 5.14 9.17 -0.63
N LYS A 25 5.93 8.11 -0.47
CA LYS A 25 7.20 7.93 -1.18
C LYS A 25 7.02 7.94 -2.69
N LEU A 26 6.01 7.26 -3.20
CA LEU A 26 5.72 7.27 -4.64
C LEU A 26 5.44 8.69 -5.14
N LYS A 27 4.61 9.46 -4.43
CA LYS A 27 4.32 10.86 -4.78
C LYS A 27 5.56 11.74 -4.75
N GLU A 28 6.38 11.62 -3.70
CA GLU A 28 7.54 12.48 -3.48
C GLU A 28 8.58 12.35 -4.58
N ILE A 29 8.92 11.14 -5.02
CA ILE A 29 10.03 10.89 -5.91
C ILE A 29 9.64 10.64 -7.37
N SER A 30 8.43 10.14 -7.62
CA SER A 30 7.97 9.84 -8.99
C SER A 30 6.93 10.82 -9.54
N TYR A 31 6.38 11.68 -8.67
CA TYR A 31 5.31 12.64 -9.00
C TYR A 31 4.02 11.99 -9.53
N ILE A 32 3.83 10.70 -9.23
CA ILE A 32 2.60 9.98 -9.55
C ILE A 32 1.63 10.18 -8.39
N HIS A 33 0.41 10.60 -8.72
CA HIS A 33 -0.66 10.64 -7.73
C HIS A 33 -0.97 9.22 -7.25
N SER A 34 -1.05 9.06 -5.95
CA SER A 34 -1.45 7.81 -5.31
C SER A 34 -2.16 8.09 -4.00
N GLU A 35 -3.06 7.24 -3.63
CA GLU A 35 -3.82 7.32 -2.39
C GLU A 35 -3.81 5.98 -1.69
N ALA A 36 -3.80 6.00 -0.37
CA ALA A 36 -3.86 4.80 0.45
C ALA A 36 -5.21 4.73 1.15
N TYR A 37 -5.83 3.56 1.10
CA TYR A 37 -7.10 3.28 1.75
C TYR A 37 -6.98 2.05 2.62
N ALA A 38 -7.69 2.05 3.74
CA ALA A 38 -7.94 0.81 4.45
C ALA A 38 -8.82 -0.09 3.57
N ALA A 39 -8.45 -1.36 3.42
CA ALA A 39 -9.14 -2.27 2.51
C ALA A 39 -10.66 -2.33 2.74
N GLY A 40 -11.11 -2.20 4.00
CA GLY A 40 -12.54 -2.15 4.33
C GLY A 40 -13.26 -0.89 3.88
N GLU A 41 -12.55 0.22 3.66
CA GLU A 41 -13.13 1.52 3.27
C GLU A 41 -13.27 1.66 1.74
N LEU A 42 -12.58 0.83 0.95
CA LEU A 42 -12.67 0.86 -0.52
C LEU A 42 -14.11 0.78 -1.02
N LYS A 43 -14.95 -0.02 -0.37
CA LYS A 43 -16.36 -0.23 -0.76
C LYS A 43 -17.26 0.98 -0.55
N HIS A 44 -16.83 1.96 0.23
CA HIS A 44 -17.63 3.13 0.59
C HIS A 44 -17.54 4.28 -0.44
N GLY A 45 -17.06 4.01 -1.64
CA GLY A 45 -17.06 4.97 -2.75
C GLY A 45 -15.83 4.91 -3.64
N THR A 46 -14.63 4.82 -3.05
CA THR A 46 -13.36 4.89 -3.80
C THR A 46 -13.14 3.72 -4.75
N ILE A 47 -13.80 2.60 -4.54
CA ILE A 47 -13.77 1.46 -5.47
C ILE A 47 -14.33 1.84 -6.86
N SER A 48 -15.13 2.89 -6.97
CA SER A 48 -15.63 3.42 -8.25
C SER A 48 -14.54 4.03 -9.14
N LEU A 49 -13.38 4.34 -8.55
CA LEU A 49 -12.21 4.85 -9.28
C LEU A 49 -11.35 3.73 -9.91
N ILE A 50 -11.68 2.48 -9.59
CA ILE A 50 -10.97 1.33 -10.14
C ILE A 50 -11.51 1.03 -11.55
N GLU A 51 -10.65 1.13 -12.51
CA GLU A 51 -10.88 0.81 -13.92
C GLU A 51 -9.79 -0.11 -14.45
N GLU A 52 -9.94 -0.60 -15.67
CA GLU A 52 -8.96 -1.48 -16.29
C GLU A 52 -7.58 -0.83 -16.36
N GLY A 53 -6.56 -1.54 -15.86
CA GLY A 53 -5.18 -1.07 -15.80
C GLY A 53 -4.85 -0.20 -14.57
N THR A 54 -5.81 0.09 -13.69
CA THR A 54 -5.51 0.74 -12.41
C THR A 54 -4.59 -0.13 -11.58
N LEU A 55 -3.42 0.40 -11.19
CA LEU A 55 -2.51 -0.32 -10.30
C LEU A 55 -2.97 -0.20 -8.84
N VAL A 56 -3.18 -1.34 -8.21
CA VAL A 56 -3.49 -1.46 -6.79
C VAL A 56 -2.36 -2.20 -6.07
N ALA A 57 -1.66 -1.51 -5.16
CA ALA A 57 -0.69 -2.13 -4.26
C ALA A 57 -1.39 -2.51 -2.95
N ALA A 58 -1.49 -3.79 -2.67
CA ALA A 58 -2.15 -4.33 -1.48
C ALA A 58 -1.12 -4.84 -0.47
N VAL A 59 -1.18 -4.35 0.77
CA VAL A 59 -0.38 -4.87 1.88
C VAL A 59 -1.26 -5.76 2.74
N ALA A 60 -0.85 -7.02 2.93
CA ALA A 60 -1.62 -8.06 3.61
C ALA A 60 -0.70 -8.90 4.52
N THR A 61 -0.12 -8.24 5.55
CA THR A 61 0.83 -8.88 6.46
C THR A 61 0.21 -9.31 7.79
N GLN A 62 -1.03 -8.89 8.06
CA GLN A 62 -1.73 -9.18 9.29
C GLN A 62 -2.68 -10.36 9.13
N ASP A 63 -2.41 -11.48 9.79
CA ASP A 63 -3.23 -12.70 9.73
C ASP A 63 -4.70 -12.42 10.08
N ALA A 64 -4.97 -11.58 11.07
CA ALA A 64 -6.34 -11.25 11.50
C ALA A 64 -7.17 -10.51 10.44
N LEU A 65 -6.53 -9.82 9.50
CA LEU A 65 -7.17 -9.04 8.44
C LEU A 65 -7.02 -9.66 7.05
N PHE A 66 -6.21 -10.72 6.94
CA PHE A 66 -5.83 -11.33 5.67
C PHE A 66 -7.01 -11.67 4.79
N GLN A 67 -8.01 -12.40 5.31
CA GLN A 67 -9.19 -12.81 4.54
C GLN A 67 -10.03 -11.63 4.05
N LYS A 68 -10.12 -10.55 4.84
CA LYS A 68 -10.83 -9.33 4.43
C LYS A 68 -10.07 -8.61 3.32
N THR A 69 -8.75 -8.50 3.46
CA THR A 69 -7.89 -7.90 2.44
C THR A 69 -7.97 -8.70 1.14
N LEU A 70 -7.87 -10.03 1.23
CA LEU A 70 -8.00 -10.94 0.08
C LEU A 70 -9.34 -10.75 -0.64
N SER A 71 -10.46 -10.69 0.08
CA SER A 71 -11.77 -10.44 -0.50
C SER A 71 -11.85 -9.10 -1.25
N ASN A 72 -11.25 -8.04 -0.71
CA ASN A 72 -11.22 -6.75 -1.37
C ASN A 72 -10.29 -6.74 -2.61
N MET A 73 -9.18 -7.50 -2.57
CA MET A 73 -8.31 -7.68 -3.74
C MET A 73 -9.05 -8.37 -4.88
N VAL A 74 -9.83 -9.42 -4.60
CA VAL A 74 -10.68 -10.09 -5.61
C VAL A 74 -11.66 -9.09 -6.24
N GLU A 75 -12.24 -8.20 -5.45
CA GLU A 75 -13.18 -7.21 -5.98
C GLU A 75 -12.54 -6.16 -6.89
N VAL A 76 -11.37 -5.63 -6.53
CA VAL A 76 -10.67 -4.66 -7.38
C VAL A 76 -10.14 -5.34 -8.64
N LYS A 77 -9.68 -6.59 -8.54
CA LYS A 77 -9.26 -7.38 -9.70
C LYS A 77 -10.42 -7.64 -10.66
N ALA A 78 -11.62 -7.94 -10.16
CA ALA A 78 -12.82 -8.12 -10.97
C ALA A 78 -13.24 -6.85 -11.75
N ARG A 79 -12.73 -5.68 -11.36
CA ARG A 79 -12.92 -4.39 -12.06
C ARG A 79 -11.78 -4.04 -13.01
N GLY A 80 -10.85 -4.95 -13.23
CA GLY A 80 -9.73 -4.77 -14.16
C GLY A 80 -8.48 -4.16 -13.54
N ALA A 81 -8.39 -4.05 -12.20
CA ALA A 81 -7.15 -3.60 -11.56
C ALA A 81 -6.01 -4.60 -11.77
N PHE A 82 -4.80 -4.06 -11.95
CA PHE A 82 -3.57 -4.82 -11.83
C PHE A 82 -3.13 -4.79 -10.36
N VAL A 83 -3.07 -5.96 -9.74
CA VAL A 83 -2.85 -6.10 -8.30
C VAL A 83 -1.44 -6.57 -7.98
N LEU A 84 -0.66 -5.71 -7.31
CA LEU A 84 0.61 -6.02 -6.67
C LEU A 84 0.37 -6.26 -5.19
N ALA A 85 0.69 -7.44 -4.67
CA ALA A 85 0.51 -7.77 -3.27
C ALA A 85 1.84 -7.87 -2.52
N VAL A 86 1.88 -7.36 -1.29
CA VAL A 86 2.96 -7.58 -0.32
C VAL A 86 2.39 -8.37 0.85
N THR A 87 2.92 -9.55 1.12
CA THR A 87 2.44 -10.43 2.19
C THR A 87 3.58 -11.19 2.84
N THR A 88 3.31 -11.88 3.94
CA THR A 88 4.28 -12.75 4.61
C THR A 88 4.35 -14.12 3.94
N GLU A 89 5.53 -14.74 3.99
CA GLU A 89 5.74 -16.11 3.54
C GLU A 89 4.72 -17.07 4.17
N GLY A 90 4.20 -17.99 3.36
CA GLY A 90 3.17 -18.96 3.74
C GLY A 90 1.74 -18.55 3.36
N ASN A 91 1.47 -17.30 3.02
CA ASN A 91 0.15 -16.81 2.61
C ASN A 91 -0.08 -16.98 1.10
N THR A 92 0.00 -18.21 0.59
CA THR A 92 -0.08 -18.50 -0.86
C THR A 92 -1.47 -18.28 -1.46
N GLU A 93 -2.53 -18.23 -0.65
CA GLU A 93 -3.88 -17.91 -1.15
C GLU A 93 -3.98 -16.59 -1.90
N ILE A 94 -3.10 -15.64 -1.57
CA ILE A 94 -3.09 -14.30 -2.17
C ILE A 94 -2.80 -14.33 -3.68
N GLU A 95 -2.09 -15.36 -4.16
CA GLU A 95 -1.76 -15.56 -5.57
C GLU A 95 -2.99 -15.65 -6.48
N LYS A 96 -4.13 -16.07 -5.92
CA LYS A 96 -5.41 -16.14 -6.66
C LYS A 96 -6.00 -14.76 -6.97
N ALA A 97 -5.63 -13.76 -6.18
CA ALA A 97 -6.17 -12.40 -6.24
C ALA A 97 -5.15 -11.34 -6.64
N ALA A 98 -3.89 -11.70 -6.84
CA ALA A 98 -2.81 -10.81 -7.24
C ALA A 98 -2.24 -11.20 -8.60
N ASP A 99 -1.72 -10.21 -9.34
CA ASP A 99 -0.96 -10.41 -10.57
C ASP A 99 0.52 -10.60 -10.25
N TYR A 100 1.00 -9.91 -9.21
CA TYR A 100 2.33 -10.08 -8.64
C TYR A 100 2.28 -10.13 -7.13
N VAL A 101 3.10 -11.01 -6.53
CA VAL A 101 3.22 -11.16 -5.09
C VAL A 101 4.67 -10.99 -4.67
N ILE A 102 4.89 -10.14 -3.68
CA ILE A 102 6.17 -9.99 -3.01
C ILE A 102 6.01 -10.57 -1.61
N TYR A 103 6.78 -11.60 -1.31
CA TYR A 103 6.82 -12.23 0.00
C TYR A 103 7.88 -11.58 0.87
N ILE A 104 7.50 -11.20 2.08
CA ILE A 104 8.44 -10.81 3.13
C ILE A 104 8.61 -11.96 4.13
N PRO A 105 9.78 -12.10 4.76
CA PRO A 105 9.99 -13.13 5.77
C PRO A 105 8.97 -13.04 6.91
N LYS A 106 8.52 -14.20 7.38
CA LYS A 106 7.64 -14.26 8.54
C LYS A 106 8.41 -13.81 9.78
N THR A 107 7.88 -12.82 10.48
CA THR A 107 8.49 -12.25 11.69
C THR A 107 7.42 -11.90 12.71
N ASN A 108 7.84 -11.37 13.86
CA ASN A 108 6.91 -10.84 14.85
C ASN A 108 6.09 -9.70 14.23
N ALA A 109 4.78 -9.66 14.53
CA ALA A 109 3.84 -8.70 13.99
C ALA A 109 4.27 -7.22 14.16
N TYR A 110 4.99 -6.90 15.25
CA TYR A 110 5.50 -5.55 15.49
C TYR A 110 6.64 -5.15 14.53
N PHE A 111 7.39 -6.11 13.99
CA PHE A 111 8.50 -5.87 13.07
C PHE A 111 8.14 -6.09 11.61
N ALA A 112 7.01 -6.71 11.32
CA ALA A 112 6.55 -6.97 9.96
C ALA A 112 6.49 -5.70 9.11
N ASN A 113 6.15 -4.56 9.73
CA ASN A 113 6.06 -3.27 9.07
C ASN A 113 7.39 -2.77 8.51
N SER A 114 8.47 -2.94 9.28
CA SER A 114 9.82 -2.55 8.84
C SER A 114 10.27 -3.35 7.62
N LEU A 115 9.74 -4.55 7.44
CA LEU A 115 9.97 -5.36 6.25
C LEU A 115 9.00 -5.01 5.12
N ALA A 116 7.72 -4.76 5.43
CA ALA A 116 6.69 -4.50 4.43
C ALA A 116 6.87 -3.16 3.70
N ILE A 117 7.49 -2.16 4.34
CA ILE A 117 7.76 -0.87 3.71
C ILE A 117 8.84 -0.96 2.62
N ILE A 118 9.81 -1.87 2.75
CA ILE A 118 10.94 -1.97 1.83
C ILE A 118 10.49 -2.22 0.38
N PRO A 119 9.60 -3.19 0.08
CA PRO A 119 9.09 -3.39 -1.27
C PRO A 119 8.40 -2.15 -1.84
N LEU A 120 7.67 -1.38 -1.02
CA LEU A 120 6.98 -0.17 -1.47
C LEU A 120 7.95 0.97 -1.75
N GLN A 121 9.02 1.10 -0.96
CA GLN A 121 10.10 2.06 -1.21
C GLN A 121 10.86 1.71 -2.50
N LEU A 122 11.20 0.44 -2.70
CA LEU A 122 11.83 -0.03 -3.93
C LEU A 122 10.91 0.17 -5.14
N PHE A 123 9.61 -0.09 -4.99
CA PHE A 123 8.64 0.19 -6.04
C PHE A 123 8.64 1.67 -6.43
N GLY A 124 8.55 2.58 -5.45
CA GLY A 124 8.63 4.03 -5.72
C GLY A 124 9.94 4.42 -6.40
N TYR A 125 11.07 3.88 -5.94
CA TYR A 125 12.39 4.11 -6.51
C TYR A 125 12.44 3.68 -7.99
N TYR A 126 12.09 2.43 -8.32
CA TYR A 126 12.16 1.94 -9.70
C TYR A 126 11.19 2.66 -10.64
N VAL A 127 10.01 3.03 -10.14
CA VAL A 127 9.06 3.85 -10.91
C VAL A 127 9.66 5.23 -11.22
N ALA A 128 10.29 5.87 -10.24
CA ALA A 128 10.94 7.17 -10.43
C ALA A 128 12.10 7.08 -11.42
N VAL A 129 12.96 6.06 -11.30
CA VAL A 129 14.06 5.80 -12.24
C VAL A 129 13.52 5.54 -13.66
N GLY A 130 12.49 4.71 -13.79
CA GLY A 130 11.86 4.41 -15.08
C GLY A 130 11.22 5.64 -15.75
N LYS A 131 10.83 6.65 -14.96
CA LYS A 131 10.35 7.95 -15.46
C LYS A 131 11.47 8.97 -15.71
N GLY A 132 12.73 8.64 -15.44
CA GLY A 132 13.86 9.57 -15.53
C GLY A 132 13.85 10.68 -14.48
N CYS A 133 13.22 10.44 -13.32
CA CYS A 133 13.22 11.38 -12.19
C CYS A 133 14.53 11.25 -11.40
N ASP A 134 15.01 12.39 -10.86
CA ASP A 134 16.12 12.40 -9.92
C ASP A 134 15.61 12.01 -8.52
N VAL A 135 15.95 10.81 -8.08
CA VAL A 135 15.47 10.25 -6.80
C VAL A 135 16.22 10.85 -5.59
N ASP A 136 17.43 11.36 -5.81
CA ASP A 136 18.25 11.96 -4.74
C ASP A 136 17.94 13.44 -4.52
N LYS A 137 17.40 14.11 -5.54
CA LYS A 137 17.05 15.53 -5.50
C LYS A 137 15.67 15.77 -6.11
N PRO A 138 14.60 15.29 -5.43
CA PRO A 138 13.24 15.55 -5.88
C PRO A 138 12.97 17.06 -5.97
N ARG A 139 12.44 17.53 -7.09
CA ARG A 139 12.32 18.95 -7.45
C ARG A 139 11.50 19.81 -6.48
N ASN A 140 10.57 19.17 -5.74
CA ASN A 140 9.61 19.85 -4.87
C ASN A 140 9.83 19.55 -3.38
N LEU A 141 10.93 18.89 -3.02
CA LEU A 141 11.27 18.58 -1.63
C LEU A 141 12.49 19.39 -1.19
N ALA A 142 12.29 20.28 -0.23
CA ALA A 142 13.38 20.94 0.44
C ALA A 142 13.88 20.08 1.61
N LYS A 143 15.21 19.92 1.74
CA LYS A 143 15.83 19.20 2.87
C LYS A 143 15.59 19.87 4.22
N SER A 144 15.25 21.14 4.22
CA SER A 144 14.79 21.90 5.39
C SER A 144 13.74 22.91 4.95
N VAL A 145 12.60 22.89 5.59
CA VAL A 145 11.61 23.95 5.43
C VAL A 145 11.85 24.94 6.56
N THR A 146 12.52 26.04 6.24
CA THR A 146 12.51 27.23 7.11
C THR A 146 11.26 27.99 6.78
N VAL A 147 10.23 27.82 7.61
CA VAL A 147 9.05 28.70 7.59
C VAL A 147 9.39 29.86 8.50
N GLU A 148 9.63 31.04 7.96
CA GLU A 148 9.56 32.29 8.70
C GLU A 148 8.09 32.72 8.82
#